data_4db10cd9a9913210f1457f3d9219a336
#
_entry.id   4db10cd9a9913210f1457f3d9219a336
#
_cell.length_a   1.000
_cell.length_b   1.000
_cell.length_c   1.000
_cell.angle_alpha   90.00
_cell.angle_beta   90.00
_cell.angle_gamma   90.00
#
_symmetry.space_group_name_H-M   'P 1'
#
loop_
_entity.id
_entity.type
_entity.pdbx_description
1 polymer ?
#
loop_
_entity_poly.entity_id
_entity_poly.type
_entity_poly.pdbx_seq_one_letter_code
_entity_poly.pdbx_strand_id
1 'polypeptide(L)'
;LRHYDPDWGPEVALLRIENENPYLHWRIEFSDPSEATTFLDIGRLALGRAVQFSINCDIDGGIGFVPNDVAELNGYGQIFTDPRPYAQRTFDMPWTALAQDEVSAQAMELSRLRGQAGDVFCFLDPGGVSNFHLWSMQGLFTGRAQYTPRPLFVGGMMCWSFTFSLIQKL
;
A
#
# COMPACT_ATOMS: atom_id res chain seq x y z
N LEU A 1 -10.64 10.99 22.94
CA LEU A 1 -11.51 10.20 22.07
C LEU A 1 -11.61 10.96 20.74
N ARG A 2 -11.16 10.37 19.64
CA ARG A 2 -11.41 10.92 18.31
C ARG A 2 -12.56 10.14 17.71
N HIS A 3 -13.59 10.84 17.30
CA HIS A 3 -14.71 10.27 16.57
C HIS A 3 -14.42 10.43 15.08
N TYR A 4 -14.56 9.37 14.35
CA TYR A 4 -14.44 9.33 12.90
C TYR A 4 -15.70 8.71 12.34
N ASP A 5 -16.39 9.46 11.51
CA ASP A 5 -17.57 9.01 10.79
C ASP A 5 -17.15 8.78 9.33
N PRO A 6 -16.79 7.56 8.95
CA PRO A 6 -16.43 7.27 7.59
C PRO A 6 -17.68 7.28 6.73
N ASP A 7 -17.63 8.05 5.66
CA ASP A 7 -18.58 7.86 4.56
C ASP A 7 -18.22 6.52 3.91
N TRP A 8 -18.88 5.46 4.34
CA TRP A 8 -18.55 4.08 3.98
C TRP A 8 -18.76 3.85 2.50
N GLY A 9 -17.70 4.04 1.71
CA GLY A 9 -17.59 3.32 0.45
C GLY A 9 -17.36 1.83 0.75
N PRO A 10 -17.79 0.92 -0.10
CA PRO A 10 -18.14 -0.46 0.28
C PRO A 10 -17.03 -1.37 0.78
N GLU A 11 -15.74 -1.00 0.80
CA GLU A 11 -14.75 -2.04 1.04
C GLU A 11 -13.54 -1.69 1.92
N VAL A 12 -13.09 -0.44 1.99
CA VAL A 12 -11.89 -0.08 2.77
C VAL A 12 -12.02 1.30 3.41
N ALA A 13 -11.74 1.40 4.69
CA ALA A 13 -11.62 2.66 5.39
C ALA A 13 -10.19 2.87 5.90
N LEU A 14 -9.65 4.06 5.70
CA LEU A 14 -8.37 4.50 6.24
C LEU A 14 -8.58 5.59 7.28
N LEU A 15 -8.09 5.35 8.48
CA LEU A 15 -7.99 6.37 9.50
C LEU A 15 -6.53 6.70 9.78
N ARG A 16 -6.11 7.90 9.43
CA ARG A 16 -4.81 8.44 9.83
C ARG A 16 -4.97 9.22 11.12
N ILE A 17 -4.28 8.77 12.17
CA ILE A 17 -4.25 9.44 13.45
C ILE A 17 -2.89 10.09 13.59
N GLU A 18 -2.86 11.42 13.57
CA GLU A 18 -1.67 12.16 13.96
C GLU A 18 -1.60 12.17 15.47
N ASN A 19 -0.59 11.50 16.01
CA ASN A 19 -0.44 11.37 17.44
C ASN A 19 1.01 11.66 17.82
N GLU A 20 1.19 12.68 18.63
CA GLU A 20 2.49 13.07 19.18
C GLU A 20 2.92 12.20 20.34
N ASN A 21 1.99 11.45 20.94
CA ASN A 21 2.27 10.61 22.10
C ASN A 21 2.14 9.12 21.75
N PRO A 22 3.20 8.32 21.97
CA PRO A 22 3.11 6.88 21.81
C PRO A 22 2.25 6.28 22.94
N TYR A 23 1.14 5.65 22.58
CA TYR A 23 0.35 4.89 23.54
C TYR A 23 0.73 3.42 23.50
N LEU A 24 0.79 2.78 24.67
CA LEU A 24 1.03 1.34 24.79
C LEU A 24 -0.20 0.51 24.42
N HIS A 25 -1.39 1.10 24.57
CA HIS A 25 -2.66 0.42 24.35
C HIS A 25 -3.58 1.27 23.51
N TRP A 26 -4.24 0.64 22.56
CA TRP A 26 -5.24 1.23 21.68
C TRP A 26 -6.57 0.53 21.91
N ARG A 27 -7.64 1.30 22.03
CA ARG A 27 -9.01 0.81 22.04
C ARG A 27 -9.75 1.39 20.85
N ILE A 28 -10.31 0.52 20.03
CA ILE A 28 -11.12 0.89 18.88
C ILE A 28 -12.55 0.50 19.20
N GLU A 29 -13.43 1.46 19.13
CA GLU A 29 -14.86 1.24 19.33
C GLU A 29 -15.57 1.49 18.00
N PHE A 30 -16.37 0.54 17.61
CA PHE A 30 -17.23 0.65 16.45
C PHE A 30 -18.66 0.84 16.93
N SER A 31 -19.34 1.82 16.37
CA SER A 31 -20.75 2.04 16.65
C SER A 31 -21.48 2.26 15.34
N ASP A 32 -22.60 1.59 15.17
CA ASP A 32 -23.53 1.86 14.07
C ASP A 32 -24.69 2.68 14.63
N PRO A 33 -24.82 3.96 14.28
CA PRO A 33 -25.91 4.80 14.74
C PRO A 33 -27.24 4.52 14.02
N SER A 34 -27.24 3.71 12.95
CA SER A 34 -28.39 3.51 12.08
C SER A 34 -29.39 2.44 12.50
N GLU A 35 -29.32 1.97 13.75
CA GLU A 35 -30.25 1.04 14.38
C GLU A 35 -29.94 -0.47 14.31
N ALA A 36 -30.20 -1.02 15.41
CA ALA A 36 -30.16 -2.30 16.10
C ALA A 36 -30.37 -3.61 15.30
N THR A 37 -30.43 -3.64 14.02
CA THR A 37 -30.72 -4.86 13.23
C THR A 37 -29.64 -5.23 12.21
N THR A 38 -28.62 -4.40 12.04
CA THR A 38 -27.53 -4.65 11.09
C THR A 38 -26.30 -5.15 11.84
N PHE A 39 -25.69 -6.21 11.30
CA PHE A 39 -24.41 -6.70 11.78
C PHE A 39 -23.31 -5.83 11.18
N LEU A 40 -22.38 -5.39 12.03
CA LEU A 40 -21.12 -4.82 11.54
C LEU A 40 -20.15 -5.96 11.24
N ASP A 41 -19.92 -6.23 9.99
CA ASP A 41 -18.95 -7.24 9.54
C ASP A 41 -17.62 -6.56 9.24
N ILE A 42 -16.59 -6.88 10.01
CA ILE A 42 -15.25 -6.35 9.85
C ILE A 42 -14.34 -7.47 9.37
N GLY A 43 -14.08 -7.53 8.08
CA GLY A 43 -13.23 -8.55 7.49
C GLY A 43 -11.78 -8.49 7.98
N ARG A 44 -11.22 -7.28 8.13
CA ARG A 44 -9.85 -7.10 8.64
C ARG A 44 -9.65 -5.71 9.24
N LEU A 45 -8.91 -5.67 10.34
CA LEU A 45 -8.41 -4.46 10.96
C LEU A 45 -6.88 -4.50 10.97
N ALA A 46 -6.25 -3.45 10.48
CA ALA A 46 -4.80 -3.31 10.53
C ALA A 46 -4.41 -2.01 11.22
N LEU A 47 -3.47 -2.11 12.13
CA LEU A 47 -2.85 -0.98 12.80
C LEU A 47 -1.37 -0.96 12.45
N GLY A 48 -0.84 0.20 12.13
CA GLY A 48 0.56 0.31 11.77
C GLY A 48 1.06 1.75 11.78
N ARG A 49 2.38 1.87 11.72
CA ARG A 49 3.01 3.16 11.48
C ARG A 49 2.81 3.56 10.03
N ALA A 50 2.31 4.75 9.82
CA ALA A 50 2.23 5.35 8.49
C ALA A 50 3.58 5.97 8.11
N VAL A 51 3.97 5.76 6.85
CA VAL A 51 5.08 6.43 6.19
C VAL A 51 4.48 7.23 5.05
N GLN A 52 4.74 8.52 5.03
CA GLN A 52 4.34 9.40 3.94
C GLN A 52 5.55 10.22 3.52
N PHE A 53 5.91 10.12 2.25
CA PHE A 53 7.00 10.90 1.69
C PHE A 53 6.55 12.34 1.41
N SER A 54 7.50 13.26 1.41
CA SER A 54 7.25 14.69 1.17
C SER A 54 6.77 14.96 -0.25
N ILE A 55 7.13 14.08 -1.19
CA ILE A 55 6.66 14.12 -2.57
C ILE A 55 5.96 12.80 -2.92
N ASN A 56 4.96 12.87 -3.77
CA ASN A 56 4.31 11.68 -4.32
C ASN A 56 5.27 10.91 -5.22
N CYS A 57 4.94 9.65 -5.49
CA CYS A 57 5.66 8.87 -6.49
C CYS A 57 5.54 9.53 -7.87
N ASP A 58 6.52 9.26 -8.72
CA ASP A 58 6.56 9.82 -10.06
C ASP A 58 5.41 9.30 -10.92
N ILE A 59 5.07 10.07 -11.95
CA ILE A 59 3.96 9.75 -12.87
C ILE A 59 4.19 8.45 -13.66
N ASP A 60 5.41 7.98 -13.72
CA ASP A 60 5.78 6.69 -14.33
C ASP A 60 5.38 5.47 -13.49
N GLY A 61 4.87 5.71 -12.28
CA GLY A 61 4.29 4.67 -11.46
C GLY A 61 3.07 4.05 -12.11
N GLY A 62 2.83 2.77 -11.82
CA GLY A 62 1.76 2.03 -12.46
C GLY A 62 0.99 1.11 -11.53
N ILE A 63 -0.27 0.90 -11.90
CA ILE A 63 -1.11 -0.17 -11.37
C ILE A 63 -1.21 -1.23 -12.44
N GLY A 64 -0.81 -2.43 -12.11
CA GLY A 64 -0.89 -3.58 -13.01
C GLY A 64 -1.73 -4.71 -12.42
N PHE A 65 -1.97 -5.71 -13.25
CA PHE A 65 -2.61 -6.94 -12.83
C PHE A 65 -1.79 -8.13 -13.32
N VAL A 66 -1.49 -9.03 -12.41
CA VAL A 66 -0.86 -10.31 -12.73
C VAL A 66 -1.95 -11.38 -12.72
N PRO A 67 -2.26 -11.98 -13.89
CA PRO A 67 -3.23 -13.07 -13.93
C PRO A 67 -2.69 -14.27 -13.15
N ASN A 68 -3.55 -14.88 -12.38
CA ASN A 68 -3.24 -16.14 -11.67
C ASN A 68 -3.57 -17.38 -12.51
N ASP A 69 -3.99 -17.19 -13.75
CA ASP A 69 -4.36 -18.28 -14.64
C ASP A 69 -3.16 -19.18 -14.90
N VAL A 70 -3.36 -20.46 -14.82
CA VAL A 70 -2.37 -21.46 -15.20
C VAL A 70 -2.64 -21.89 -16.63
N ALA A 71 -1.70 -21.62 -17.51
CA ALA A 71 -1.77 -22.07 -18.89
C ALA A 71 -0.75 -23.22 -19.09
N GLU A 72 -1.23 -24.37 -19.45
CA GLU A 72 -0.39 -25.54 -19.75
C GLU A 72 -0.55 -25.95 -21.21
N LEU A 73 0.59 -26.21 -21.87
CA LEU A 73 0.61 -26.78 -23.20
C LEU A 73 0.62 -28.33 -23.09
N ASN A 74 -0.35 -28.97 -23.70
CA ASN A 74 -0.29 -30.43 -23.82
C ASN A 74 0.68 -30.87 -24.96
N GLY A 75 0.99 -32.16 -24.98
CA GLY A 75 1.89 -32.73 -26.02
C GLY A 75 1.40 -32.59 -27.46
N TYR A 76 0.20 -32.10 -27.70
CA TYR A 76 -0.40 -31.84 -29.02
C TYR A 76 -0.44 -30.34 -29.37
N GLY A 77 0.15 -29.48 -28.54
CA GLY A 77 0.18 -28.02 -28.77
C GLY A 77 -1.12 -27.30 -28.43
N GLN A 78 -2.03 -27.94 -27.72
CA GLN A 78 -3.25 -27.27 -27.22
C GLN A 78 -2.96 -26.62 -25.86
N ILE A 79 -3.46 -25.40 -25.70
CA ILE A 79 -3.35 -24.66 -24.44
C ILE A 79 -4.59 -24.96 -23.60
N PHE A 80 -4.36 -25.50 -22.43
CA PHE A 80 -5.36 -25.58 -21.38
C PHE A 80 -5.15 -24.43 -20.40
N THR A 81 -6.21 -23.67 -20.15
CA THR A 81 -6.21 -22.62 -19.15
C THR A 81 -7.07 -23.04 -17.95
N ASP A 82 -6.51 -22.95 -16.78
CA ASP A 82 -7.24 -23.04 -15.51
C ASP A 82 -7.50 -21.61 -15.01
N PRO A 83 -8.67 -21.04 -15.30
CA PRO A 83 -8.97 -19.66 -14.93
C PRO A 83 -9.14 -19.57 -13.41
N ARG A 84 -8.35 -18.74 -12.77
CA ARG A 84 -8.48 -18.46 -11.35
C ARG A 84 -9.23 -17.16 -11.12
N PRO A 85 -10.08 -17.09 -10.09
CA PRO A 85 -11.09 -16.04 -10.00
C PRO A 85 -10.56 -14.61 -9.77
N TYR A 86 -9.28 -14.43 -9.46
CA TYR A 86 -8.75 -13.09 -9.15
C TYR A 86 -7.32 -12.90 -9.67
N ALA A 87 -7.15 -11.88 -10.52
CA ALA A 87 -5.83 -11.36 -10.81
C ALA A 87 -5.28 -10.58 -9.61
N GLN A 88 -4.00 -10.77 -9.30
CA GLN A 88 -3.34 -9.98 -8.25
C GLN A 88 -2.99 -8.59 -8.80
N ARG A 89 -3.30 -7.56 -8.03
CA ARG A 89 -2.87 -6.20 -8.36
C ARG A 89 -1.40 -6.01 -8.04
N THR A 90 -0.74 -5.20 -8.85
CA THR A 90 0.61 -4.73 -8.59
C THR A 90 0.66 -3.22 -8.59
N PHE A 91 1.45 -2.67 -7.69
CA PHE A 91 1.74 -1.24 -7.64
C PHE A 91 3.25 -1.04 -7.80
N ASP A 92 3.63 -0.29 -8.83
CA ASP A 92 5.01 0.16 -9.03
C ASP A 92 5.07 1.66 -8.75
N MET A 93 5.84 2.01 -7.75
CA MET A 93 5.93 3.38 -7.25
C MET A 93 7.38 3.84 -7.30
N PRO A 94 7.78 4.52 -8.37
CA PRO A 94 9.11 5.12 -8.48
C PRO A 94 9.16 6.50 -7.80
N TRP A 95 10.33 6.81 -7.26
CA TRP A 95 10.72 8.14 -6.80
C TRP A 95 12.09 8.47 -7.37
N THR A 96 12.24 9.66 -7.93
CA THR A 96 13.50 10.07 -8.58
C THR A 96 14.23 11.20 -7.86
N ALA A 97 13.60 11.86 -6.90
CA ALA A 97 14.14 13.07 -6.28
C ALA A 97 13.85 13.19 -4.77
N LEU A 98 13.86 12.10 -4.02
CA LEU A 98 13.70 12.16 -2.57
C LEU A 98 14.98 12.61 -1.88
N ALA A 99 14.84 13.39 -0.82
CA ALA A 99 15.96 13.84 -0.01
C ALA A 99 16.62 12.67 0.75
N GLN A 100 17.92 12.77 0.98
CA GLN A 100 18.71 11.67 1.58
C GLN A 100 18.21 11.28 2.98
N ASP A 101 17.87 12.25 3.80
CA ASP A 101 17.38 12.04 5.15
C ASP A 101 16.05 11.27 5.15
N GLU A 102 15.15 11.61 4.26
CA GLU A 102 13.87 10.95 4.10
C GLU A 102 14.04 9.52 3.59
N VAL A 103 14.93 9.30 2.62
CA VAL A 103 15.24 7.96 2.13
C VAL A 103 15.83 7.09 3.23
N SER A 104 16.78 7.60 4.00
CA SER A 104 17.43 6.83 5.06
C SER A 104 16.50 6.56 6.24
N ALA A 105 15.73 7.55 6.69
CA ALA A 105 14.89 7.44 7.86
C ALA A 105 13.56 6.72 7.60
N GLN A 106 13.07 6.73 6.37
CA GLN A 106 11.76 6.18 6.06
C GLN A 106 11.81 5.03 5.06
N ALA A 107 12.33 5.25 3.83
CA ALA A 107 12.26 4.25 2.78
C ALA A 107 13.15 3.02 3.06
N MET A 108 14.40 3.23 3.47
CA MET A 108 15.30 2.14 3.82
C MET A 108 14.84 1.41 5.08
N GLU A 109 14.34 2.15 6.07
CA GLU A 109 13.83 1.56 7.31
C GLU A 109 12.57 0.72 7.04
N LEU A 110 11.66 1.20 6.20
CA LEU A 110 10.50 0.42 5.78
C LEU A 110 10.92 -0.88 5.09
N SER A 111 11.87 -0.81 4.16
CA SER A 111 12.42 -2.00 3.48
C SER A 111 13.09 -2.96 4.45
N ARG A 112 13.83 -2.43 5.43
CA ARG A 112 14.51 -3.24 6.45
C ARG A 112 13.53 -3.96 7.36
N LEU A 113 12.47 -3.28 7.78
CA LEU A 113 11.49 -3.83 8.74
C LEU A 113 10.53 -4.83 8.09
N ARG A 114 10.16 -4.60 6.85
CA ARG A 114 9.13 -5.42 6.19
C ARG A 114 9.73 -6.47 5.26
N GLY A 115 10.84 -6.17 4.60
CA GLY A 115 11.43 -7.09 3.62
C GLY A 115 10.38 -7.57 2.61
N GLN A 116 10.50 -8.81 2.19
CA GLN A 116 9.55 -9.45 1.25
C GLN A 116 8.41 -10.22 1.94
N ALA A 117 8.46 -10.37 3.26
CA ALA A 117 7.49 -11.19 4.02
C ALA A 117 6.51 -10.36 4.85
N GLY A 118 6.80 -9.07 5.04
CA GLY A 118 5.97 -8.20 5.87
C GLY A 118 4.84 -7.54 5.08
N ASP A 119 3.63 -7.63 5.60
CA ASP A 119 2.48 -6.95 5.02
C ASP A 119 2.66 -5.43 5.04
N VAL A 120 2.35 -4.80 3.92
CA VAL A 120 2.34 -3.36 3.73
C VAL A 120 0.98 -2.93 3.20
N PHE A 121 0.42 -1.89 3.79
CA PHE A 121 -0.77 -1.23 3.26
C PHE A 121 -0.33 0.01 2.50
N CYS A 122 -0.64 0.05 1.22
CA CYS A 122 -0.34 1.16 0.34
C CYS A 122 -1.62 1.92 0.01
N PHE A 123 -1.53 3.24 0.07
CA PHE A 123 -2.60 4.15 -0.28
C PHE A 123 -2.02 5.20 -1.22
N LEU A 124 -2.38 5.12 -2.51
CA LEU A 124 -1.86 6.03 -3.53
C LEU A 124 -2.51 7.40 -3.45
N ASP A 125 -3.79 7.45 -3.08
CA ASP A 125 -4.53 8.70 -2.90
C ASP A 125 -5.31 8.67 -1.57
N PRO A 126 -4.65 8.99 -0.45
CA PRO A 126 -5.30 8.98 0.85
C PRO A 126 -6.34 10.10 1.04
N GLY A 127 -6.37 11.09 0.15
CA GLY A 127 -7.35 12.18 0.16
C GLY A 127 -8.55 11.95 -0.75
N GLY A 128 -8.47 10.95 -1.63
CA GLY A 128 -9.52 10.60 -2.56
C GLY A 128 -10.64 9.83 -1.87
N VAL A 129 -11.83 10.42 -1.83
CA VAL A 129 -13.02 9.77 -1.23
C VAL A 129 -13.65 8.77 -2.18
N SER A 130 -13.53 9.01 -3.49
CA SER A 130 -14.14 8.15 -4.51
C SER A 130 -13.19 7.02 -4.92
N ASN A 131 -13.69 5.79 -4.92
CA ASN A 131 -12.94 4.61 -5.37
C ASN A 131 -11.66 4.31 -4.55
N PHE A 132 -11.67 4.63 -3.27
CA PHE A 132 -10.54 4.41 -2.39
C PHE A 132 -10.00 2.96 -2.44
N HIS A 133 -10.89 1.97 -2.60
CA HIS A 133 -10.54 0.56 -2.76
C HIS A 133 -9.69 0.27 -4.01
N LEU A 134 -9.80 1.08 -5.06
CA LEU A 134 -8.97 0.94 -6.27
C LEU A 134 -7.56 1.48 -6.06
N TRP A 135 -7.41 2.50 -5.22
CA TRP A 135 -6.16 3.20 -4.95
C TRP A 135 -5.47 2.74 -3.66
N SER A 136 -6.02 1.70 -3.05
CA SER A 136 -5.46 1.08 -1.85
C SER A 136 -5.20 -0.41 -2.06
N MET A 137 -4.16 -0.90 -1.43
CA MET A 137 -3.78 -2.31 -1.55
C MET A 137 -3.04 -2.78 -0.29
N GLN A 138 -3.42 -3.96 0.19
CA GLN A 138 -2.54 -4.73 1.06
C GLN A 138 -1.66 -5.62 0.18
N GLY A 139 -0.36 -5.54 0.36
CA GLY A 139 0.57 -6.28 -0.48
C GLY A 139 1.88 -6.61 0.21
N LEU A 140 2.72 -7.28 -0.53
CA LEU A 140 4.09 -7.63 -0.19
C LEU A 140 5.03 -6.96 -1.16
N PHE A 141 6.23 -6.60 -0.72
CA PHE A 141 7.26 -6.16 -1.64
C PHE A 141 7.70 -7.31 -2.56
N THR A 142 7.75 -7.07 -3.87
CA THR A 142 8.10 -8.10 -4.87
C THR A 142 9.59 -8.22 -5.12
N GLY A 143 10.39 -7.28 -4.66
CA GLY A 143 11.82 -7.27 -4.93
C GLY A 143 12.61 -6.48 -3.91
N ARG A 144 13.90 -6.33 -4.18
CA ARG A 144 14.77 -5.43 -3.41
C ARG A 144 14.57 -4.01 -3.93
N ALA A 145 14.22 -3.08 -3.04
CA ALA A 145 14.35 -1.67 -3.36
C ALA A 145 15.83 -1.34 -3.54
N GLN A 146 16.19 -0.85 -4.71
CA GLN A 146 17.54 -0.38 -5.00
C GLN A 146 17.55 1.13 -4.89
N TYR A 147 18.37 1.65 -3.99
CA TYR A 147 18.51 3.07 -3.74
C TYR A 147 19.70 3.61 -4.50
N THR A 148 19.47 4.53 -5.43
CA THR A 148 20.52 5.07 -6.30
C THR A 148 20.66 6.59 -6.03
N PRO A 149 21.88 7.06 -5.69
CA PRO A 149 22.12 8.49 -5.58
C PRO A 149 21.99 9.16 -6.95
N ARG A 150 21.40 10.34 -6.97
CA ARG A 150 21.25 11.15 -8.17
C ARG A 150 22.14 12.40 -8.06
N PRO A 151 22.76 12.85 -9.16
CA PRO A 151 23.55 14.06 -9.17
C PRO A 151 22.67 15.32 -9.15
N LEU A 152 21.56 15.26 -8.46
CA LEU A 152 20.62 16.36 -8.28
C LEU A 152 20.66 16.77 -6.81
N PHE A 153 20.79 18.06 -6.56
CA PHE A 153 20.82 18.60 -5.22
C PHE A 153 19.62 19.52 -5.02
N VAL A 154 18.81 19.24 -4.01
CA VAL A 154 17.72 20.10 -3.57
C VAL A 154 18.05 20.57 -2.16
N GLY A 155 18.09 21.90 -1.97
CA GLY A 155 18.45 22.48 -0.68
C GLY A 155 19.88 22.14 -0.21
N GLY A 156 20.80 21.82 -1.15
CA GLY A 156 22.17 21.41 -0.82
C GLY A 156 22.33 19.94 -0.42
N MET A 157 21.27 19.16 -0.40
CA MET A 157 21.29 17.73 -0.10
C MET A 157 21.20 16.89 -1.39
N MET A 158 21.89 15.74 -1.39
CA MET A 158 21.84 14.78 -2.49
C MET A 158 20.44 14.13 -2.55
N CYS A 159 19.89 14.06 -3.75
CA CYS A 159 18.64 13.33 -4.00
C CYS A 159 18.91 11.88 -4.34
N TRP A 160 17.91 11.05 -4.09
CA TRP A 160 17.95 9.63 -4.32
C TRP A 160 16.76 9.18 -5.14
N SER A 161 16.97 8.14 -5.93
CA SER A 161 15.90 7.43 -6.62
C SER A 161 15.77 6.00 -6.12
N PHE A 162 14.54 5.52 -6.09
CA PHE A 162 14.21 4.12 -5.81
C PHE A 162 12.80 3.81 -6.31
N THR A 163 12.45 2.54 -6.34
CA THR A 163 11.12 2.06 -6.69
C THR A 163 10.66 1.05 -5.65
N PHE A 164 9.46 1.22 -5.16
CA PHE A 164 8.75 0.16 -4.45
C PHE A 164 7.79 -0.54 -5.40
N SER A 165 7.94 -1.86 -5.48
CA SER A 165 7.01 -2.71 -6.20
C SER A 165 6.28 -3.61 -5.21
N LEU A 166 4.97 -3.57 -5.26
CA LEU A 166 4.08 -4.34 -4.38
C LEU A 166 3.23 -5.27 -5.22
N ILE A 167 2.96 -6.45 -4.69
CA ILE A 167 1.95 -7.38 -5.20
C ILE A 167 0.88 -7.60 -4.14
N GLN A 168 -0.36 -7.61 -4.57
CA GLN A 168 -1.51 -7.82 -3.69
C GLN A 168 -1.41 -9.17 -2.99
N LYS A 169 -1.62 -9.18 -1.69
CA LYS A 169 -1.80 -10.41 -0.92
C LYS A 169 -3.27 -10.82 -1.01
N LEU A 170 -3.51 -11.99 -1.53
CA LEU A 170 -4.84 -12.63 -1.59
C LEU A 170 -5.19 -13.33 -0.27
#